data_555faae0bc69b95ac9c7cc5a8928def3
#
_entry.id   555faae0bc69b95ac9c7cc5a8928def3
#
_cell.length_a   1.000
_cell.length_b   1.000
_cell.length_c   1.000
_cell.angle_alpha   90.00
_cell.angle_beta   90.00
_cell.angle_gamma   90.00
#
_symmetry.space_group_name_H-M   'P 1'
#
loop_
_entity.id
_entity.type
_entity.pdbx_description
1 polymer ?
#
loop_
_entity_poly.entity_id
_entity_poly.type
_entity_poly.pdbx_seq_one_letter_code
_entity_poly.pdbx_strand_id
1 'polypeptide(L)'
;YTTLFRSYHGNIVDLLQYAVDHEISIPLLSDQTSCHAPYDGGYCPQGLTFDERTEMLSKNPEEFRRLVDASLRKHYDFVKTLVDRGTYFFDYGNSFMRAVFDAGVPEICKNGENTYDGFIWPSYVEDIMGPVLFDYGYGPFRWVCLSGDPEDLRKTDRAAMECIDPDRRSQDYDNWLWIRDAEKNALVVGTQARILYQDAEGRTRIALKFNEMVRNGEIGPVMLG
;
A
#
# COMPACT_ATOMS: atom_id res chain seq x y z
N TYR A 1 -7.39 -26.23 -4.50
CA TYR A 1 -7.78 -25.11 -3.62
C TYR A 1 -7.71 -23.86 -4.44
N THR A 2 -8.85 -23.29 -4.78
CA THR A 2 -8.93 -21.97 -5.41
C THR A 2 -8.55 -20.92 -4.39
N THR A 3 -7.59 -20.08 -4.71
CA THR A 3 -7.28 -18.89 -3.94
C THR A 3 -8.53 -18.05 -3.82
N LEU A 4 -8.99 -17.85 -2.61
CA LEU A 4 -10.21 -17.13 -2.33
C LEU A 4 -9.90 -15.64 -2.23
N PHE A 5 -9.55 -15.03 -3.36
CA PHE A 5 -9.66 -13.59 -3.48
C PHE A 5 -11.14 -13.24 -3.63
N ARG A 6 -11.63 -12.35 -2.78
CA ARG A 6 -12.97 -11.79 -2.87
C ARG A 6 -12.86 -10.28 -2.83
N SER A 7 -13.60 -9.61 -3.69
CA SER A 7 -13.72 -8.15 -3.66
C SER A 7 -15.14 -7.77 -3.24
N TYR A 8 -15.24 -6.71 -2.46
CA TYR A 8 -16.46 -6.03 -2.13
C TYR A 8 -16.46 -4.66 -2.81
N HIS A 9 -17.52 -4.34 -3.52
CA HIS A 9 -17.73 -3.02 -4.11
C HIS A 9 -18.85 -2.33 -3.35
N GLY A 10 -18.48 -1.39 -2.47
CA GLY A 10 -19.41 -0.66 -1.61
C GLY A 10 -18.69 0.23 -0.63
N ASN A 11 -19.43 0.83 0.29
CA ASN A 11 -18.87 1.69 1.32
C ASN A 11 -18.15 0.86 2.39
N ILE A 12 -16.94 1.25 2.76
CA ILE A 12 -16.15 0.53 3.76
C ILE A 12 -16.82 0.54 5.15
N VAL A 13 -17.48 1.64 5.51
CA VAL A 13 -18.16 1.76 6.81
C VAL A 13 -19.32 0.76 6.91
N ASP A 14 -20.08 0.55 5.81
CA ASP A 14 -21.14 -0.45 5.75
C ASP A 14 -20.59 -1.87 5.90
N LEU A 15 -19.45 -2.17 5.25
CA LEU A 15 -18.80 -3.48 5.36
C LEU A 15 -18.33 -3.75 6.78
N LEU A 16 -17.70 -2.76 7.42
CA LEU A 16 -17.23 -2.88 8.80
C LEU A 16 -18.39 -3.00 9.79
N GLN A 17 -19.45 -2.22 9.59
CA GLN A 17 -20.67 -2.34 10.38
C GLN A 17 -21.25 -3.76 10.28
N TYR A 18 -21.38 -4.28 9.05
CA TYR A 18 -21.84 -5.66 8.84
C TYR A 18 -20.96 -6.68 9.57
N ALA A 19 -19.65 -6.52 9.51
CA ALA A 19 -18.72 -7.41 10.18
C ALA A 19 -18.87 -7.37 11.72
N VAL A 20 -19.09 -6.17 12.29
CA VAL A 20 -19.31 -5.97 13.73
C VAL A 20 -20.64 -6.56 14.16
N ASP A 21 -21.71 -6.28 13.42
CA ASP A 21 -23.08 -6.72 13.74
C ASP A 21 -23.27 -8.25 13.65
N HIS A 22 -22.50 -8.90 12.77
CA HIS A 22 -22.54 -10.36 12.58
C HIS A 22 -21.37 -11.10 13.25
N GLU A 23 -20.62 -10.42 14.11
CA GLU A 23 -19.49 -11.00 14.86
C GLU A 23 -18.47 -11.72 13.99
N ILE A 24 -18.23 -11.19 12.77
CA ILE A 24 -17.27 -11.79 11.84
C ILE A 24 -15.85 -11.59 12.38
N SER A 25 -15.13 -12.70 12.55
CA SER A 25 -13.71 -12.65 12.94
C SER A 25 -12.85 -12.22 11.76
N ILE A 26 -12.12 -11.12 11.95
CA ILE A 26 -11.14 -10.58 11.00
C ILE A 26 -9.78 -10.56 11.71
N PRO A 27 -8.89 -11.53 11.47
CA PRO A 27 -7.59 -11.57 12.17
C PRO A 27 -6.67 -10.42 11.81
N LEU A 28 -6.73 -9.93 10.55
CA LEU A 28 -5.87 -8.88 10.02
C LEU A 28 -6.69 -7.88 9.21
N LEU A 29 -6.55 -6.60 9.50
CA LEU A 29 -7.25 -5.50 8.83
C LEU A 29 -6.28 -4.35 8.58
N SER A 30 -6.40 -3.68 7.44
CA SER A 30 -5.66 -2.45 7.16
C SER A 30 -6.49 -1.46 6.35
N ASP A 31 -6.23 -0.17 6.52
CA ASP A 31 -6.63 0.88 5.58
C ASP A 31 -5.42 1.31 4.74
N GLN A 32 -5.60 1.57 3.46
CA GLN A 32 -4.49 1.87 2.57
C GLN A 32 -4.60 3.21 1.87
N THR A 33 -5.70 3.48 1.18
CA THR A 33 -5.79 4.62 0.25
C THR A 33 -6.98 5.51 0.43
N SER A 34 -8.00 5.09 1.19
CA SER A 34 -9.28 5.79 1.31
C SER A 34 -9.14 7.21 1.85
N CYS A 35 -8.12 7.48 2.66
CA CYS A 35 -7.94 8.75 3.36
C CYS A 35 -6.78 9.60 2.85
N HIS A 36 -6.25 9.38 1.64
CA HIS A 36 -5.19 10.23 1.08
C HIS A 36 -5.66 11.67 0.82
N ALA A 37 -6.89 11.86 0.39
CA ALA A 37 -7.50 13.17 0.18
C ALA A 37 -8.98 13.10 0.56
N PRO A 38 -9.32 12.89 1.84
CA PRO A 38 -10.67 12.55 2.25
C PRO A 38 -11.68 13.64 1.91
N TYR A 39 -11.29 14.91 2.03
CA TYR A 39 -12.16 16.05 1.83
C TYR A 39 -12.21 16.54 0.37
N ASP A 40 -11.34 16.03 -0.49
CA ASP A 40 -11.30 16.34 -1.93
C ASP A 40 -11.85 15.19 -2.78
N GLY A 41 -12.66 14.32 -2.16
CA GLY A 41 -13.34 13.22 -2.83
C GLY A 41 -12.62 11.88 -2.80
N GLY A 42 -11.52 11.74 -2.06
CA GLY A 42 -10.87 10.45 -1.84
C GLY A 42 -11.65 9.53 -0.92
N TYR A 43 -12.52 10.06 -0.06
CA TYR A 43 -13.39 9.31 0.84
C TYR A 43 -14.85 9.45 0.41
N CYS A 44 -15.59 8.34 0.40
CA CYS A 44 -17.03 8.36 0.15
C CYS A 44 -17.78 8.24 1.49
N PRO A 45 -18.51 9.28 1.93
CA PRO A 45 -19.28 9.21 3.16
C PRO A 45 -20.33 8.09 3.12
N GLN A 46 -20.56 7.47 4.27
CA GLN A 46 -21.61 6.46 4.43
C GLN A 46 -22.99 7.05 4.04
N GLY A 47 -23.78 6.28 3.32
CA GLY A 47 -25.13 6.67 2.89
C GLY A 47 -25.18 7.45 1.58
N LEU A 48 -24.04 7.72 0.93
CA LEU A 48 -23.99 8.32 -0.40
C LEU A 48 -23.51 7.30 -1.43
N THR A 49 -24.09 7.34 -2.60
CA THR A 49 -23.53 6.73 -3.80
C THR A 49 -22.33 7.54 -4.30
N PHE A 50 -21.55 6.96 -5.20
CA PHE A 50 -20.41 7.66 -5.81
C PHE A 50 -20.82 8.95 -6.54
N ASP A 51 -21.96 8.92 -7.24
CA ASP A 51 -22.47 10.07 -7.99
C ASP A 51 -22.97 11.17 -7.04
N GLU A 52 -23.74 10.81 -6.02
CA GLU A 52 -24.21 11.74 -4.99
C GLU A 52 -23.06 12.38 -4.23
N ARG A 53 -22.00 11.61 -3.90
CA ARG A 53 -20.77 12.13 -3.31
C ARG A 53 -20.11 13.17 -4.21
N THR A 54 -20.00 12.88 -5.51
CA THR A 54 -19.35 13.78 -6.47
C THR A 54 -20.16 15.08 -6.66
N GLU A 55 -21.47 14.95 -6.73
CA GLU A 55 -22.39 16.09 -6.81
C GLU A 55 -22.30 16.96 -5.54
N MET A 56 -22.33 16.33 -4.36
CA MET A 56 -22.27 17.04 -3.09
C MET A 56 -20.94 17.77 -2.90
N LEU A 57 -19.80 17.13 -3.22
CA LEU A 57 -18.48 17.76 -3.18
C LEU A 57 -18.44 19.05 -4.01
N SER A 58 -19.07 19.03 -5.19
CA SER A 58 -19.12 20.19 -6.10
C SER A 58 -20.08 21.28 -5.64
N LYS A 59 -21.27 20.92 -5.14
CA LYS A 59 -22.35 21.86 -4.85
C LYS A 59 -22.40 22.33 -3.40
N ASN A 60 -21.96 21.51 -2.46
CA ASN A 60 -22.01 21.79 -1.03
C ASN A 60 -20.81 21.17 -0.30
N PRO A 61 -19.58 21.69 -0.49
CA PRO A 61 -18.36 21.13 0.07
C PRO A 61 -18.33 21.15 1.60
N GLU A 62 -19.02 22.07 2.26
CA GLU A 62 -19.11 22.13 3.72
C GLU A 62 -19.91 20.94 4.28
N GLU A 63 -21.06 20.65 3.69
CA GLU A 63 -21.87 19.50 4.07
C GLU A 63 -21.16 18.19 3.73
N PHE A 64 -20.46 18.14 2.58
CA PHE A 64 -19.62 17.00 2.23
C PHE A 64 -18.59 16.73 3.32
N ARG A 65 -17.85 17.76 3.76
CA ARG A 65 -16.87 17.64 4.85
C ARG A 65 -17.50 17.11 6.13
N ARG A 66 -18.65 17.64 6.52
CA ARG A 66 -19.37 17.21 7.71
C ARG A 66 -19.77 15.72 7.65
N LEU A 67 -20.17 15.23 6.49
CA LEU A 67 -20.50 13.81 6.28
C LEU A 67 -19.26 12.92 6.27
N VAL A 68 -18.14 13.40 5.72
CA VAL A 68 -16.84 12.71 5.79
C VAL A 68 -16.43 12.54 7.25
N ASP A 69 -16.46 13.61 8.05
CA ASP A 69 -16.10 13.55 9.47
C ASP A 69 -16.99 12.57 10.25
N ALA A 70 -18.30 12.62 10.00
CA ALA A 70 -19.24 11.70 10.65
C ALA A 70 -18.97 10.22 10.28
N SER A 71 -18.60 9.98 9.02
CA SER A 71 -18.28 8.64 8.55
C SER A 71 -16.93 8.15 9.06
N LEU A 72 -15.92 9.03 9.14
CA LEU A 72 -14.60 8.70 9.71
C LEU A 72 -14.69 8.34 11.19
N ARG A 73 -15.53 9.03 11.97
CA ARG A 73 -15.78 8.68 13.38
C ARG A 73 -16.39 7.27 13.49
N LYS A 74 -17.41 6.95 12.69
CA LYS A 74 -17.98 5.59 12.68
C LYS A 74 -16.98 4.54 12.21
N HIS A 75 -16.18 4.86 11.17
CA HIS A 75 -15.12 3.99 10.68
C HIS A 75 -14.14 3.64 11.81
N TYR A 76 -13.68 4.64 12.56
CA TYR A 76 -12.86 4.45 13.74
C TYR A 76 -13.53 3.56 14.79
N ASP A 77 -14.80 3.81 15.13
CA ASP A 77 -15.54 3.05 16.14
C ASP A 77 -15.64 1.56 15.76
N PHE A 78 -15.88 1.26 14.47
CA PHE A 78 -15.95 -0.13 14.00
C PHE A 78 -14.57 -0.80 13.97
N VAL A 79 -13.53 -0.11 13.51
CA VAL A 79 -12.16 -0.63 13.57
C VAL A 79 -11.76 -0.89 15.03
N LYS A 80 -12.02 0.07 15.92
CA LYS A 80 -11.75 -0.10 17.35
C LYS A 80 -12.47 -1.30 17.94
N THR A 81 -13.75 -1.48 17.62
CA THR A 81 -14.53 -2.64 18.06
C THR A 81 -13.92 -3.96 17.59
N LEU A 82 -13.46 -4.02 16.34
CA LEU A 82 -12.79 -5.21 15.81
C LEU A 82 -11.44 -5.46 16.49
N VAL A 83 -10.67 -4.40 16.73
CA VAL A 83 -9.39 -4.49 17.47
C VAL A 83 -9.62 -4.98 18.89
N ASP A 84 -10.62 -4.46 19.59
CA ASP A 84 -10.99 -4.92 20.92
C ASP A 84 -11.42 -6.41 20.96
N ARG A 85 -11.86 -6.95 19.82
CA ARG A 85 -12.17 -8.39 19.61
C ARG A 85 -10.98 -9.23 19.14
N GLY A 86 -9.79 -8.64 18.99
CA GLY A 86 -8.55 -9.34 18.63
C GLY A 86 -8.07 -9.18 17.20
N THR A 87 -8.67 -8.29 16.41
CA THR A 87 -8.16 -7.92 15.09
C THR A 87 -6.82 -7.19 15.23
N TYR A 88 -5.79 -7.61 14.50
CA TYR A 88 -4.60 -6.79 14.31
C TYR A 88 -4.85 -5.78 13.19
N PHE A 89 -4.92 -4.51 13.55
CA PHE A 89 -5.09 -3.42 12.59
C PHE A 89 -3.79 -2.65 12.39
N PHE A 90 -3.50 -2.24 11.16
CA PHE A 90 -2.47 -1.27 10.83
C PHE A 90 -2.94 -0.32 9.72
N ASP A 91 -2.55 0.94 9.82
CA ASP A 91 -2.69 1.89 8.72
C ASP A 91 -1.48 1.78 7.79
N TYR A 92 -1.68 1.89 6.49
CA TYR A 92 -0.58 1.74 5.54
C TYR A 92 0.44 2.90 5.65
N GLY A 93 -0.01 4.13 5.83
CA GLY A 93 0.86 5.30 5.88
C GLY A 93 0.35 6.45 6.75
N ASN A 94 -0.35 6.15 7.84
CA ASN A 94 -0.95 7.13 8.78
C ASN A 94 -2.10 7.98 8.21
N SER A 95 -2.52 7.79 6.97
CA SER A 95 -3.54 8.64 6.35
C SER A 95 -4.92 8.48 6.99
N PHE A 96 -5.31 7.25 7.31
CA PHE A 96 -6.56 6.98 8.02
C PHE A 96 -6.53 7.54 9.44
N MET A 97 -5.50 7.22 10.22
CA MET A 97 -5.39 7.68 11.61
C MET A 97 -5.35 9.21 11.69
N ARG A 98 -4.64 9.84 10.76
CA ARG A 98 -4.62 11.31 10.67
C ARG A 98 -5.99 11.88 10.32
N ALA A 99 -6.70 11.32 9.35
CA ALA A 99 -8.04 11.76 8.98
C ALA A 99 -9.05 11.58 10.12
N VAL A 100 -8.93 10.50 10.90
CA VAL A 100 -9.74 10.27 12.11
C VAL A 100 -9.47 11.33 13.17
N PHE A 101 -8.21 11.69 13.41
CA PHE A 101 -7.86 12.79 14.31
C PHE A 101 -8.45 14.12 13.83
N ASP A 102 -8.29 14.46 12.56
CA ASP A 102 -8.82 15.69 11.97
C ASP A 102 -10.36 15.74 11.98
N ALA A 103 -11.03 14.57 11.98
CA ALA A 103 -12.48 14.43 12.17
C ALA A 103 -12.94 14.61 13.64
N GLY A 104 -12.01 14.90 14.56
CA GLY A 104 -12.31 15.22 15.97
C GLY A 104 -12.32 14.01 16.89
N VAL A 105 -11.51 13.00 16.64
CA VAL A 105 -11.30 11.82 17.50
C VAL A 105 -9.86 11.82 18.04
N PRO A 106 -9.55 12.59 19.09
CA PRO A 106 -8.20 12.64 19.65
C PRO A 106 -7.74 11.32 20.28
N GLU A 107 -8.66 10.43 20.62
CA GLU A 107 -8.39 9.11 21.19
C GLU A 107 -7.60 8.20 20.24
N ILE A 108 -7.52 8.53 18.94
CA ILE A 108 -6.65 7.85 17.99
C ILE A 108 -5.16 8.11 18.26
N CYS A 109 -4.83 9.16 19.01
CA CYS A 109 -3.48 9.49 19.41
C CYS A 109 -3.07 8.75 20.68
N LYS A 110 -1.78 8.36 20.80
CA LYS A 110 -1.25 7.68 21.99
C LYS A 110 -1.45 8.47 23.28
N ASN A 111 -1.34 9.79 23.23
CA ASN A 111 -1.56 10.67 24.39
C ASN A 111 -3.02 11.15 24.53
N GLY A 112 -3.91 10.82 23.61
CA GLY A 112 -5.32 11.23 23.61
C GLY A 112 -5.59 12.69 23.31
N GLU A 113 -4.58 13.46 22.89
CA GLU A 113 -4.69 14.92 22.71
C GLU A 113 -4.19 15.40 21.33
N ASN A 114 -3.02 14.93 20.92
CA ASN A 114 -2.34 15.41 19.71
C ASN A 114 -1.46 14.31 19.08
N THR A 115 -0.94 14.57 17.89
CA THR A 115 -0.21 13.59 17.09
C THR A 115 1.30 13.51 17.39
N TYR A 116 1.83 14.22 18.39
CA TYR A 116 3.28 14.28 18.66
C TYR A 116 3.87 12.93 19.05
N ASP A 117 3.13 12.13 19.81
CA ASP A 117 3.57 10.81 20.25
C ASP A 117 3.13 9.67 19.31
N GLY A 118 2.54 10.04 18.15
CA GLY A 118 2.00 9.11 17.18
C GLY A 118 0.63 8.55 17.54
N PHE A 119 0.21 7.51 16.84
CA PHE A 119 -1.12 6.93 16.91
C PHE A 119 -1.15 5.61 17.69
N ILE A 120 -2.35 5.23 18.15
CA ILE A 120 -2.55 3.99 18.95
C ILE A 120 -2.36 2.71 18.14
N TRP A 121 -2.57 2.76 16.83
CA TRP A 121 -2.35 1.63 15.93
C TRP A 121 -1.07 1.83 15.12
N PRO A 122 -0.39 0.75 14.73
CA PRO A 122 0.85 0.84 13.97
C PRO A 122 0.63 1.37 12.54
N SER A 123 1.63 2.08 12.05
CA SER A 123 1.80 2.39 10.63
C SER A 123 2.62 1.30 9.96
N TYR A 124 2.12 0.79 8.81
CA TYR A 124 2.90 -0.15 8.01
C TYR A 124 4.24 0.43 7.59
N VAL A 125 4.25 1.70 7.17
CA VAL A 125 5.47 2.36 6.68
C VAL A 125 6.45 2.67 7.81
N GLU A 126 5.97 3.23 8.95
CA GLU A 126 6.85 3.65 10.05
C GLU A 126 7.21 2.51 10.99
N ASP A 127 6.20 1.77 11.46
CA ASP A 127 6.40 0.82 12.57
C ASP A 127 6.71 -0.60 12.09
N ILE A 128 6.26 -0.98 10.87
CA ILE A 128 6.46 -2.34 10.35
C ILE A 128 7.62 -2.37 9.35
N MET A 129 7.55 -1.58 8.27
CA MET A 129 8.58 -1.58 7.22
C MET A 129 9.79 -0.72 7.57
N GLY A 130 9.61 0.34 8.35
CA GLY A 130 10.69 1.23 8.79
C GLY A 130 11.85 0.44 9.37
N PRO A 131 11.67 -0.25 10.49
CA PRO A 131 12.76 -0.95 11.20
C PRO A 131 13.40 -2.10 10.42
N VAL A 132 12.66 -2.73 9.48
CA VAL A 132 13.16 -3.93 8.78
C VAL A 132 13.69 -3.64 7.38
N LEU A 133 13.27 -2.53 6.76
CA LEU A 133 13.66 -2.19 5.39
C LEU A 133 14.20 -0.75 5.27
N PHE A 134 13.42 0.26 5.64
CA PHE A 134 13.75 1.65 5.32
C PHE A 134 14.95 2.16 6.09
N ASP A 135 15.15 1.75 7.34
CA ASP A 135 16.33 2.10 8.15
C ASP A 135 17.63 1.53 7.56
N TYR A 136 17.53 0.50 6.74
CA TYR A 136 18.65 -0.07 5.98
C TYR A 136 18.77 0.46 4.55
N GLY A 137 18.00 1.49 4.20
CA GLY A 137 18.02 2.12 2.89
C GLY A 137 17.30 1.37 1.78
N TYR A 138 16.52 0.32 2.09
CA TYR A 138 15.65 -0.31 1.12
C TYR A 138 14.46 0.59 0.80
N GLY A 139 14.08 0.61 -0.46
CA GLY A 139 12.90 1.33 -0.94
C GLY A 139 12.32 0.66 -2.18
N PRO A 140 11.09 1.03 -2.56
CA PRO A 140 10.49 0.53 -3.78
C PRO A 140 11.41 0.78 -4.97
N PHE A 141 11.61 -0.24 -5.78
CA PHE A 141 12.39 -0.17 -7.01
C PHE A 141 11.68 -0.95 -8.11
N ARG A 142 11.45 -0.29 -9.21
CA ARG A 142 10.69 -0.82 -10.33
C ARG A 142 11.47 -0.67 -11.61
N TRP A 143 11.30 -1.63 -12.54
CA TRP A 143 11.70 -1.42 -13.91
C TRP A 143 10.66 -1.93 -14.89
N VAL A 144 10.59 -1.29 -16.05
CA VAL A 144 9.70 -1.64 -17.14
C VAL A 144 10.53 -1.73 -18.43
N CYS A 145 10.49 -2.87 -19.09
CA CYS A 145 11.08 -3.05 -20.42
C CYS A 145 10.14 -2.43 -21.47
N LEU A 146 10.52 -1.29 -22.03
CA LEU A 146 9.67 -0.52 -22.93
C LEU A 146 9.51 -1.17 -24.32
N SER A 147 10.34 -2.16 -24.66
CA SER A 147 10.16 -2.98 -25.86
C SER A 147 8.87 -3.79 -25.84
N GLY A 148 8.35 -4.11 -24.63
CA GLY A 148 7.26 -5.06 -24.46
C GLY A 148 7.66 -6.52 -24.74
N ASP A 149 8.93 -6.78 -25.04
CA ASP A 149 9.44 -8.13 -25.30
C ASP A 149 9.65 -8.90 -23.98
N PRO A 150 9.00 -10.04 -23.78
CA PRO A 150 9.24 -10.89 -22.60
C PRO A 150 10.69 -11.33 -22.43
N GLU A 151 11.45 -11.44 -23.52
CA GLU A 151 12.87 -11.84 -23.44
C GLU A 151 13.72 -10.71 -22.83
N ASP A 152 13.40 -9.45 -23.08
CA ASP A 152 14.06 -8.34 -22.41
C ASP A 152 13.82 -8.36 -20.91
N LEU A 153 12.61 -8.72 -20.47
CA LEU A 153 12.33 -8.89 -19.05
C LEU A 153 13.15 -10.05 -18.43
N ARG A 154 13.25 -11.19 -19.12
CA ARG A 154 14.07 -12.32 -18.65
C ARG A 154 15.56 -11.96 -18.58
N LYS A 155 16.06 -11.18 -19.53
CA LYS A 155 17.46 -10.69 -19.50
C LYS A 155 17.69 -9.73 -18.33
N THR A 156 16.78 -8.79 -18.12
CA THR A 156 16.87 -7.85 -16.97
C THR A 156 16.72 -8.56 -15.65
N ASP A 157 15.86 -9.56 -15.52
CA ASP A 157 15.74 -10.40 -14.34
C ASP A 157 17.08 -11.10 -14.00
N ARG A 158 17.71 -11.75 -14.98
CA ARG A 158 19.02 -12.40 -14.80
C ARG A 158 20.09 -11.40 -14.37
N ALA A 159 20.16 -10.26 -15.03
CA ALA A 159 21.13 -9.22 -14.71
C ALA A 159 20.90 -8.61 -13.32
N ALA A 160 19.65 -8.42 -12.89
CA ALA A 160 19.33 -7.97 -11.54
C ALA A 160 19.74 -9.00 -10.48
N MET A 161 19.47 -10.28 -10.72
CA MET A 161 19.88 -11.37 -9.81
C MET A 161 21.41 -11.45 -9.66
N GLU A 162 22.18 -11.18 -10.71
CA GLU A 162 23.66 -11.10 -10.64
C GLU A 162 24.14 -9.92 -9.78
N CYS A 163 23.34 -8.84 -9.69
CA CYS A 163 23.65 -7.67 -8.89
C CYS A 163 23.22 -7.80 -7.42
N ILE A 164 22.39 -8.78 -7.09
CA ILE A 164 21.87 -9.01 -5.72
C ILE A 164 22.65 -10.15 -5.08
N ASP A 165 23.25 -9.87 -3.92
CA ASP A 165 23.87 -10.90 -3.08
C ASP A 165 22.80 -11.45 -2.12
N PRO A 166 22.28 -12.67 -2.34
CA PRO A 166 21.21 -13.23 -1.53
C PRO A 166 21.63 -13.58 -0.09
N ASP A 167 22.94 -13.64 0.16
CA ASP A 167 23.46 -14.00 1.48
C ASP A 167 23.73 -12.79 2.38
N ARG A 168 23.60 -11.57 1.84
CA ARG A 168 23.90 -10.34 2.57
C ARG A 168 22.83 -10.00 3.63
N ARG A 169 21.54 -10.08 3.26
CA ARG A 169 20.38 -9.79 4.14
C ARG A 169 19.16 -10.60 3.70
N SER A 170 18.24 -10.84 4.64
CA SER A 170 16.99 -11.54 4.35
C SER A 170 16.19 -10.90 3.19
N GLN A 171 16.14 -9.55 3.14
CA GLN A 171 15.46 -8.86 2.04
C GLN A 171 16.14 -9.08 0.67
N ASP A 172 17.47 -9.20 0.62
CA ASP A 172 18.17 -9.51 -0.63
C ASP A 172 17.87 -10.94 -1.09
N TYR A 173 17.77 -11.90 -0.14
CA TYR A 173 17.33 -13.25 -0.43
C TYR A 173 15.89 -13.28 -0.94
N ASP A 174 14.99 -12.54 -0.31
CA ASP A 174 13.59 -12.45 -0.72
C ASP A 174 13.47 -11.80 -2.11
N ASN A 175 14.24 -10.75 -2.40
CA ASN A 175 14.30 -10.13 -3.73
C ASN A 175 14.78 -11.13 -4.80
N TRP A 176 15.81 -11.91 -4.48
CA TRP A 176 16.35 -12.91 -5.38
C TRP A 176 15.32 -14.01 -5.67
N LEU A 177 14.63 -14.52 -4.64
CA LEU A 177 13.54 -15.48 -4.79
C LEU A 177 12.37 -14.90 -5.60
N TRP A 178 12.01 -13.65 -5.32
CA TRP A 178 10.93 -12.96 -6.00
C TRP A 178 11.17 -12.87 -7.52
N ILE A 179 12.37 -12.49 -7.93
CA ILE A 179 12.74 -12.43 -9.35
C ILE A 179 12.79 -13.83 -9.95
N ARG A 180 13.48 -14.78 -9.29
CA ARG A 180 13.64 -16.17 -9.78
C ARG A 180 12.30 -16.84 -10.07
N ASP A 181 11.35 -16.66 -9.17
CA ASP A 181 10.07 -17.36 -9.22
C ASP A 181 8.95 -16.50 -9.87
N ALA A 182 9.29 -15.31 -10.36
CA ALA A 182 8.32 -14.34 -10.88
C ALA A 182 7.48 -14.89 -12.03
N GLU A 183 8.11 -15.52 -13.02
CA GLU A 183 7.41 -16.09 -14.19
C GLU A 183 6.49 -17.25 -13.76
N LYS A 184 6.99 -18.14 -12.89
CA LYS A 184 6.22 -19.26 -12.35
C LYS A 184 4.98 -18.82 -11.58
N ASN A 185 5.08 -17.70 -10.86
CA ASN A 185 4.01 -17.15 -10.03
C ASN A 185 3.16 -16.10 -10.76
N ALA A 186 3.40 -15.88 -12.06
CA ALA A 186 2.69 -14.90 -12.88
C ALA A 186 2.68 -13.49 -12.23
N LEU A 187 3.84 -13.04 -11.72
CA LEU A 187 3.98 -11.77 -11.02
C LEU A 187 4.01 -10.54 -11.95
N VAL A 188 3.91 -10.75 -13.25
CA VAL A 188 3.76 -9.68 -14.24
C VAL A 188 2.31 -9.62 -14.68
N VAL A 189 1.70 -8.44 -14.50
CA VAL A 189 0.33 -8.18 -14.93
C VAL A 189 0.34 -6.99 -15.90
N GLY A 190 -0.03 -7.25 -17.14
CA GLY A 190 -0.29 -6.22 -18.14
C GLY A 190 0.93 -5.60 -18.80
N THR A 191 2.16 -5.76 -18.29
CA THR A 191 3.39 -5.21 -18.90
C THR A 191 4.63 -5.99 -18.47
N GLN A 192 5.73 -5.82 -19.21
CA GLN A 192 7.03 -6.44 -18.92
C GLN A 192 7.76 -5.66 -17.82
N ALA A 193 7.37 -5.88 -16.55
CA ALA A 193 7.84 -5.11 -15.41
C ALA A 193 8.15 -5.97 -14.20
N ARG A 194 9.01 -5.44 -13.30
CA ARG A 194 9.26 -5.95 -11.95
C ARG A 194 9.17 -4.85 -10.93
N ILE A 195 8.81 -5.23 -9.71
CA ILE A 195 8.84 -4.39 -8.52
C ILE A 195 9.45 -5.20 -7.37
N LEU A 196 10.34 -4.58 -6.62
CA LEU A 196 10.92 -5.12 -5.40
C LEU A 196 11.33 -3.99 -4.45
N TYR A 197 11.81 -4.35 -3.27
CA TYR A 197 12.40 -3.39 -2.32
C TYR A 197 13.91 -3.59 -2.30
N GLN A 198 14.65 -2.66 -2.90
CA GLN A 198 16.10 -2.74 -3.02
C GLN A 198 16.76 -1.54 -2.34
N ASP A 199 17.94 -1.77 -1.74
CA ASP A 199 18.71 -0.69 -1.13
C ASP A 199 19.35 0.26 -2.17
N ALA A 200 19.88 1.39 -1.71
CA ALA A 200 20.41 2.43 -2.58
C ALA A 200 21.58 1.93 -3.44
N GLU A 201 22.46 1.08 -2.88
CA GLU A 201 23.59 0.50 -3.61
C GLU A 201 23.14 -0.49 -4.67
N GLY A 202 22.22 -1.39 -4.32
CA GLY A 202 21.64 -2.37 -5.24
C GLY A 202 20.89 -1.71 -6.38
N ARG A 203 20.07 -0.67 -6.11
CA ARG A 203 19.41 0.11 -7.15
C ARG A 203 20.41 0.70 -8.15
N THR A 204 21.51 1.26 -7.64
CA THR A 204 22.57 1.84 -8.47
C THR A 204 23.25 0.78 -9.34
N ARG A 205 23.62 -0.37 -8.77
CA ARG A 205 24.26 -1.46 -9.52
C ARG A 205 23.38 -1.99 -10.63
N ILE A 206 22.10 -2.24 -10.32
CA ILE A 206 21.13 -2.73 -11.31
C ILE A 206 20.91 -1.69 -12.42
N ALA A 207 20.75 -0.42 -12.07
CA ALA A 207 20.57 0.65 -13.05
C ALA A 207 21.77 0.79 -14.00
N LEU A 208 22.98 0.73 -13.48
CA LEU A 208 24.20 0.78 -14.30
C LEU A 208 24.31 -0.44 -15.21
N LYS A 209 23.97 -1.62 -14.72
CA LYS A 209 23.97 -2.85 -15.53
C LYS A 209 22.95 -2.76 -16.68
N PHE A 210 21.74 -2.30 -16.42
CA PHE A 210 20.74 -2.12 -17.47
C PHE A 210 21.18 -1.06 -18.50
N ASN A 211 21.80 0.04 -18.07
CA ASN A 211 22.36 1.03 -19.00
C ASN A 211 23.45 0.46 -19.91
N GLU A 212 24.30 -0.43 -19.38
CA GLU A 212 25.30 -1.14 -20.17
C GLU A 212 24.62 -2.03 -21.22
N MET A 213 23.66 -2.85 -20.82
CA MET A 213 22.92 -3.76 -21.70
C MET A 213 22.18 -3.02 -22.83
N VAL A 214 21.56 -1.87 -22.53
CA VAL A 214 20.90 -1.03 -23.54
C VAL A 214 21.93 -0.46 -24.53
N ARG A 215 23.07 0.05 -24.04
CA ARG A 215 24.15 0.56 -24.92
C ARG A 215 24.74 -0.50 -25.85
N ASN A 216 24.82 -1.74 -25.37
CA ASN A 216 25.33 -2.87 -26.15
C ASN A 216 24.27 -3.45 -27.10
N GLY A 217 23.04 -2.98 -27.07
CA GLY A 217 21.93 -3.50 -27.87
C GLY A 217 21.43 -4.88 -27.43
N GLU A 218 21.73 -5.28 -26.19
CA GLU A 218 21.30 -6.57 -25.65
C GLU A 218 19.82 -6.59 -25.28
N ILE A 219 19.29 -5.42 -24.88
CA ILE A 219 17.90 -5.16 -24.54
C ILE A 219 17.44 -3.81 -25.09
N GLY A 220 16.12 -3.63 -25.21
CA GLY A 220 15.50 -2.34 -25.49
C GLY A 220 15.57 -1.39 -24.29
N PRO A 221 15.05 -0.15 -24.44
CA PRO A 221 15.02 0.84 -23.35
C PRO A 221 14.28 0.34 -22.11
N VAL A 222 14.80 0.71 -20.94
CA VAL A 222 14.22 0.36 -19.63
C VAL A 222 13.91 1.64 -18.85
N MET A 223 12.68 1.74 -18.34
CA MET A 223 12.29 2.79 -17.42
C MET A 223 12.47 2.30 -15.99
N LEU A 224 13.08 3.12 -15.13
CA LEU A 224 13.28 2.85 -13.71
C LEU A 224 12.43 3.79 -12.85
N GLY A 225 11.92 3.31 -11.71
CA GLY A 225 11.14 4.10 -10.75
C GLY A 225 11.18 3.56 -9.33
#